data_6982e9050ded898fcff69c195b4b1f54
#
_entry.id   6982e9050ded898fcff69c195b4b1f54
#
_cell.length_a   1.000
_cell.length_b   1.000
_cell.length_c   1.000
_cell.angle_alpha   90.00
_cell.angle_beta   90.00
_cell.angle_gamma   90.00
#
_symmetry.space_group_name_H-M   'P 1'
#
loop_
_entity.id
_entity.type
_entity.pdbx_description
1 polymer ?
#
loop_
_entity_poly.entity_id
_entity_poly.type
_entity_poly.pdbx_seq_one_letter_code
_entity_poly.pdbx_strand_id
1 'polypeptide(L)'
;MSRIAVINCGSKKKSYPCPAREMYEDGSLFKKIRDYIELDYDQYFILSGKYGLLDPNQIIEPYEDVVFFVQKIFRDRAKKRGEILTAVPKKDQIEWGKKVWESLDWNNFDSVDFYINIYYWNPLKEYFTDSNKFIHKKFERRLGPNLKEFNKKLKNRLN
;
A
#
# COMPACT_ATOMS: atom_id res chain seq x y z
N MET A 1 10.58 19.28 -9.48
CA MET A 1 9.92 18.93 -8.22
C MET A 1 9.15 17.66 -8.40
N SER A 2 8.92 16.93 -7.33
CA SER A 2 8.60 15.51 -7.46
C SER A 2 7.13 15.20 -7.29
N ARG A 3 6.66 14.34 -8.16
CA ARG A 3 5.38 13.67 -8.11
C ARG A 3 5.61 12.26 -7.57
N ILE A 4 5.06 11.95 -6.42
CA ILE A 4 5.28 10.65 -5.78
C ILE A 4 3.99 9.87 -5.62
N ALA A 5 4.15 8.56 -5.44
CA ALA A 5 3.05 7.66 -5.11
C ALA A 5 3.30 6.94 -3.79
N VAL A 6 2.24 6.62 -3.09
CA VAL A 6 2.23 5.71 -1.96
C VAL A 6 1.34 4.54 -2.34
N ILE A 7 1.90 3.33 -2.35
CA ILE A 7 1.17 2.14 -2.78
C ILE A 7 0.93 1.17 -1.63
N ASN A 8 -0.17 0.44 -1.70
CA ASN A 8 -0.55 -0.54 -0.71
C ASN A 8 0.39 -1.74 -0.72
N CYS A 9 0.72 -2.29 0.46
CA CYS A 9 1.39 -3.57 0.54
C CYS A 9 0.49 -4.70 0.03
N GLY A 10 1.04 -5.90 -0.15
CA GLY A 10 0.30 -7.08 -0.55
C GLY A 10 0.13 -8.08 0.59
N SER A 11 -0.80 -9.01 0.44
CA SER A 11 -1.00 -10.11 1.39
C SER A 11 0.04 -11.23 1.19
N LYS A 12 0.43 -11.52 -0.06
CA LYS A 12 1.49 -12.49 -0.34
C LYS A 12 2.86 -11.88 -0.06
N LYS A 13 3.68 -12.61 0.64
CA LYS A 13 5.02 -12.17 1.04
C LYS A 13 6.04 -13.25 0.74
N LYS A 14 7.27 -12.83 0.45
CA LYS A 14 8.41 -13.75 0.39
C LYS A 14 8.65 -14.39 1.76
N SER A 15 9.27 -15.54 1.80
CA SER A 15 9.60 -16.25 3.04
C SER A 15 10.97 -15.89 3.61
N TYR A 16 11.64 -14.91 3.03
CA TYR A 16 12.99 -14.47 3.39
C TYR A 16 13.09 -12.94 3.38
N PRO A 17 14.05 -12.35 4.10
CA PRO A 17 14.28 -10.90 4.05
C PRO A 17 14.66 -10.44 2.65
N CYS A 18 14.08 -9.33 2.21
CA CYS A 18 14.36 -8.74 0.91
C CYS A 18 13.89 -7.29 0.86
N PRO A 19 14.26 -6.53 -0.18
CA PRO A 19 13.74 -5.17 -0.34
C PRO A 19 12.21 -5.14 -0.36
N ALA A 20 11.62 -4.10 0.21
CA ALA A 20 10.16 -3.98 0.30
C ALA A 20 9.47 -4.09 -1.06
N ARG A 21 10.06 -3.55 -2.13
CA ARG A 21 9.52 -3.65 -3.48
C ARG A 21 9.43 -5.09 -4.01
N GLU A 22 10.23 -5.99 -3.48
CA GLU A 22 10.23 -7.41 -3.86
C GLU A 22 9.40 -8.27 -2.91
N MET A 23 9.23 -7.85 -1.67
CA MET A 23 8.54 -8.62 -0.63
C MET A 23 7.13 -9.06 -1.04
N TYR A 24 6.41 -8.22 -1.76
CA TYR A 24 5.01 -8.45 -2.12
C TYR A 24 4.80 -8.81 -3.60
N GLU A 25 5.86 -9.01 -4.37
CA GLU A 25 5.78 -9.13 -5.83
C GLU A 25 5.13 -10.44 -6.33
N ASP A 26 4.98 -11.44 -5.47
CA ASP A 26 4.25 -12.66 -5.82
C ASP A 26 2.73 -12.42 -5.88
N GLY A 27 2.25 -11.32 -5.33
CA GLY A 27 0.88 -10.85 -5.51
C GLY A 27 0.72 -10.12 -6.83
N SER A 28 -0.18 -10.60 -7.70
CA SER A 28 -0.34 -10.06 -9.05
C SER A 28 -0.74 -8.57 -9.07
N LEU A 29 -1.62 -8.17 -8.16
CA LEU A 29 -2.08 -6.78 -8.09
C LEU A 29 -0.96 -5.84 -7.63
N PHE A 30 -0.25 -6.21 -6.57
CA PHE A 30 0.88 -5.41 -6.08
C PHE A 30 1.92 -5.22 -7.19
N LYS A 31 2.31 -6.31 -7.83
CA LYS A 31 3.32 -6.29 -8.90
C LYS A 31 2.93 -5.34 -10.03
N LYS A 32 1.67 -5.39 -10.47
CA LYS A 32 1.18 -4.54 -11.56
C LYS A 32 1.18 -3.06 -11.18
N ILE A 33 0.75 -2.74 -9.99
CA ILE A 33 0.75 -1.36 -9.49
C ILE A 33 2.19 -0.87 -9.37
N ARG A 34 3.07 -1.64 -8.74
CA ARG A 34 4.48 -1.30 -8.60
C ARG A 34 5.13 -1.02 -9.96
N ASP A 35 4.93 -1.92 -10.92
CA ASP A 35 5.55 -1.79 -12.24
C ASP A 35 5.06 -0.52 -12.96
N TYR A 36 3.76 -0.21 -12.86
CA TYR A 36 3.21 1.03 -13.40
C TYR A 36 3.80 2.26 -12.69
N ILE A 37 3.85 2.24 -11.36
CA ILE A 37 4.34 3.36 -10.56
C ILE A 37 5.83 3.63 -10.85
N GLU A 38 6.64 2.60 -10.98
CA GLU A 38 8.06 2.76 -11.30
C GLU A 38 8.29 3.41 -12.68
N LEU A 39 7.33 3.29 -13.60
CA LEU A 39 7.40 3.92 -14.92
C LEU A 39 6.92 5.37 -14.94
N ASP A 40 5.99 5.74 -14.07
CA ASP A 40 5.24 7.00 -14.17
C ASP A 40 5.59 8.03 -13.09
N TYR A 41 6.16 7.60 -11.97
CA TYR A 41 6.44 8.47 -10.83
C TYR A 41 7.94 8.63 -10.59
N ASP A 42 8.32 9.79 -10.07
CA ASP A 42 9.72 10.08 -9.74
C ASP A 42 10.22 9.23 -8.58
N GLN A 43 9.33 8.96 -7.63
CA GLN A 43 9.63 8.22 -6.41
C GLN A 43 8.34 7.62 -5.85
N TYR A 44 8.44 6.55 -5.07
CA TYR A 44 7.28 5.99 -4.40
C TYR A 44 7.67 5.35 -3.07
N PHE A 45 6.65 5.13 -2.24
CA PHE A 45 6.75 4.42 -0.97
C PHE A 45 5.71 3.32 -0.89
N ILE A 46 5.95 2.34 -0.05
CA ILE A 46 5.02 1.23 0.19
C ILE A 46 4.45 1.39 1.58
N LEU A 47 3.13 1.31 1.70
CA LEU A 47 2.42 1.46 2.97
C LEU A 47 2.08 0.08 3.53
N SER A 48 2.71 -0.25 4.67
CA SER A 48 2.52 -1.51 5.38
C SER A 48 1.71 -1.29 6.64
N GLY A 49 0.74 -2.18 6.89
CA GLY A 49 -0.03 -2.14 8.13
C GLY A 49 0.83 -2.39 9.37
N LYS A 50 1.93 -3.10 9.24
CA LYS A 50 2.87 -3.38 10.33
C LYS A 50 3.95 -2.29 10.46
N TYR A 51 4.62 -1.98 9.36
CA TYR A 51 5.82 -1.13 9.37
C TYR A 51 5.53 0.35 9.12
N GLY A 52 4.31 0.70 8.70
CA GLY A 52 4.01 2.06 8.25
C GLY A 52 4.58 2.32 6.85
N LEU A 53 5.23 3.45 6.66
CA LEU A 53 5.77 3.83 5.36
C LEU A 53 7.15 3.22 5.15
N LEU A 54 7.31 2.52 4.02
CA LEU A 54 8.55 1.82 3.67
C LEU A 54 9.16 2.42 2.41
N ASP A 55 10.49 2.63 2.44
CA ASP A 55 11.24 2.86 1.21
C ASP A 55 11.26 1.54 0.39
N PRO A 56 11.07 1.59 -0.94
CA PRO A 56 11.03 0.37 -1.77
C PRO A 56 12.29 -0.49 -1.69
N ASN A 57 13.44 0.13 -1.44
CA ASN A 57 14.73 -0.56 -1.38
C ASN A 57 15.11 -1.00 0.04
N GLN A 58 14.33 -0.65 1.04
CA GLN A 58 14.56 -1.05 2.42
C GLN A 58 14.37 -2.55 2.58
N ILE A 59 15.36 -3.22 3.18
CA ILE A 59 15.27 -4.64 3.50
C ILE A 59 14.31 -4.82 4.67
N ILE A 60 13.30 -5.67 4.48
CA ILE A 60 12.32 -5.99 5.53
C ILE A 60 12.24 -7.50 5.73
N GLU A 61 11.83 -7.90 6.93
CA GLU A 61 11.54 -9.28 7.27
C GLU A 61 10.11 -9.64 6.86
N PRO A 62 9.85 -10.90 6.46
CA PRO A 62 8.47 -11.36 6.29
C PRO A 62 7.71 -11.30 7.61
N TYR A 63 6.40 -11.09 7.51
CA TYR A 63 5.54 -10.97 8.68
C TYR A 63 4.14 -11.51 8.37
N GLU A 64 3.39 -11.82 9.41
CA GLU A 64 1.99 -12.25 9.29
C GLU A 64 1.07 -11.07 8.99
N ASP A 65 -0.04 -11.33 8.31
CA ASP A 65 -0.97 -10.30 7.89
C ASP A 65 -1.51 -9.49 9.07
N VAL A 66 -1.39 -8.17 8.94
CA VAL A 66 -1.93 -7.18 9.86
C VAL A 66 -3.03 -6.44 9.13
N VAL A 67 -4.25 -6.49 9.63
CA VAL A 67 -5.42 -5.95 8.94
C VAL A 67 -6.14 -4.93 9.81
N PHE A 68 -6.59 -3.84 9.19
CA PHE A 68 -7.29 -2.75 9.88
C PHE A 68 -8.78 -3.00 10.01
N PHE A 69 -9.32 -3.85 9.16
CA PHE A 69 -10.71 -4.26 9.23
C PHE A 69 -10.83 -5.72 8.84
N VAL A 70 -11.51 -6.52 9.69
CA VAL A 70 -11.73 -7.93 9.43
C VAL A 70 -13.21 -8.24 9.50
N GLN A 71 -13.80 -8.58 8.37
CA GLN A 71 -15.12 -9.21 8.35
C GLN A 71 -14.99 -10.67 8.79
N LYS A 72 -15.99 -11.18 9.49
CA LYS A 72 -16.02 -12.56 9.97
C LYS A 72 -15.72 -13.57 8.86
N ILE A 73 -16.28 -13.36 7.67
CA ILE A 73 -16.08 -14.27 6.52
C ILE A 73 -14.59 -14.38 6.11
N PHE A 74 -13.86 -13.29 6.14
CA PHE A 74 -12.42 -13.32 5.82
C PHE A 74 -11.62 -14.00 6.91
N ARG A 75 -11.99 -13.79 8.15
CA ARG A 75 -11.38 -14.44 9.30
C ARG A 75 -11.55 -15.96 9.24
N ASP A 76 -12.76 -16.41 8.93
CA ASP A 76 -13.07 -17.83 8.80
C ASP A 76 -12.34 -18.48 7.64
N ARG A 77 -12.23 -17.78 6.50
CA ARG A 77 -11.47 -18.24 5.33
C ARG A 77 -9.97 -18.35 5.62
N ALA A 78 -9.40 -17.37 6.29
CA ALA A 78 -7.99 -17.38 6.68
C ALA A 78 -7.70 -18.54 7.63
N LYS A 79 -8.58 -18.78 8.62
CA LYS A 79 -8.47 -19.90 9.55
C LYS A 79 -8.47 -21.24 8.82
N LYS A 80 -9.33 -21.40 7.81
CA LYS A 80 -9.37 -22.63 7.00
C LYS A 80 -8.09 -22.87 6.21
N ARG A 81 -7.41 -21.80 5.80
CA ARG A 81 -6.12 -21.88 5.07
C ARG A 81 -4.91 -21.99 6.01
N GLY A 82 -5.12 -21.97 7.32
CA GLY A 82 -4.04 -21.96 8.30
C GLY A 82 -3.29 -20.63 8.37
N GLU A 83 -3.87 -19.56 7.83
CA GLU A 83 -3.29 -18.21 7.86
C GLU A 83 -3.66 -17.51 9.18
N ILE A 84 -2.74 -16.68 9.67
CA ILE A 84 -2.95 -15.85 10.86
C ILE A 84 -3.22 -14.42 10.41
N LEU A 85 -4.41 -13.89 10.79
CA LEU A 85 -4.78 -12.50 10.59
C LEU A 85 -4.81 -11.80 11.94
N THR A 86 -4.00 -10.75 12.09
CA THR A 86 -4.00 -9.92 13.30
C THR A 86 -4.77 -8.64 13.02
N ALA A 87 -5.91 -8.47 13.71
CA ALA A 87 -6.69 -7.24 13.63
C ALA A 87 -6.03 -6.15 14.47
N VAL A 88 -5.85 -4.98 13.88
CA VAL A 88 -5.27 -3.82 14.56
C VAL A 88 -6.38 -3.05 15.29
N PRO A 89 -6.29 -2.85 16.61
CA PRO A 89 -7.26 -2.04 17.34
C PRO A 89 -7.31 -0.60 16.83
N LYS A 90 -8.47 0.04 16.97
CA LYS A 90 -8.68 1.42 16.51
C LYS A 90 -7.64 2.39 17.06
N LYS A 91 -7.32 2.28 18.33
CA LYS A 91 -6.29 3.07 19.02
C LYS A 91 -4.93 2.96 18.30
N ASP A 92 -4.54 1.76 17.92
CA ASP A 92 -3.26 1.50 17.26
C ASP A 92 -3.28 1.97 15.80
N GLN A 93 -4.44 1.94 15.14
CA GLN A 93 -4.62 2.50 13.81
C GLN A 93 -4.39 4.02 13.80
N ILE A 94 -4.88 4.71 14.82
CA ILE A 94 -4.70 6.16 14.98
C ILE A 94 -3.22 6.47 15.15
N GLU A 95 -2.53 5.75 16.01
CA GLU A 95 -1.10 5.94 16.25
C GLU A 95 -0.26 5.59 15.01
N TRP A 96 -0.65 4.55 14.28
CA TRP A 96 -0.03 4.19 13.01
C TRP A 96 -0.16 5.32 11.98
N GLY A 97 -1.34 5.93 11.87
CA GLY A 97 -1.57 7.06 10.96
C GLY A 97 -0.70 8.26 11.30
N LYS A 98 -0.59 8.59 12.58
CA LYS A 98 0.30 9.66 13.05
C LYS A 98 1.76 9.37 12.71
N LYS A 99 2.22 8.15 12.91
CA LYS A 99 3.58 7.72 12.60
C LYS A 99 3.87 7.83 11.10
N VAL A 100 2.93 7.46 10.26
CA VAL A 100 3.06 7.60 8.80
C VAL A 100 3.22 9.09 8.43
N TRP A 101 2.35 9.94 8.96
CA TRP A 101 2.42 11.38 8.71
C TRP A 101 3.76 11.98 9.14
N GLU A 102 4.29 11.56 10.29
CA GLU A 102 5.54 12.08 10.84
C GLU A 102 6.78 11.50 10.18
N SER A 103 6.67 10.45 9.36
CA SER A 103 7.81 9.72 8.80
C SER A 103 8.54 10.47 7.69
N LEU A 104 7.89 11.43 7.03
CA LEU A 104 8.48 12.22 5.95
C LEU A 104 8.11 13.70 6.09
N ASP A 105 8.95 14.54 5.53
CA ASP A 105 8.57 15.94 5.27
C ASP A 105 7.82 16.02 3.93
N TRP A 106 6.51 16.03 4.01
CA TRP A 106 5.62 16.03 2.85
C TRP A 106 5.68 17.32 2.02
N ASN A 107 6.25 18.39 2.59
CA ASN A 107 6.46 19.65 1.87
C ASN A 107 7.50 19.52 0.75
N ASN A 108 8.34 18.50 0.79
CA ASN A 108 9.34 18.23 -0.24
C ASN A 108 8.75 17.73 -1.57
N PHE A 109 7.45 17.44 -1.60
CA PHE A 109 6.79 16.88 -2.78
C PHE A 109 5.71 17.83 -3.30
N ASP A 110 5.55 17.90 -4.63
CA ASP A 110 4.50 18.70 -5.26
C ASP A 110 3.14 18.02 -5.21
N SER A 111 3.13 16.70 -5.43
CA SER A 111 1.91 15.92 -5.39
C SER A 111 2.18 14.50 -4.89
N VAL A 112 1.20 13.95 -4.18
CA VAL A 112 1.25 12.59 -3.64
C VAL A 112 -0.04 11.87 -3.98
N ASP A 113 0.07 10.80 -4.77
CA ASP A 113 -1.06 9.95 -5.12
C ASP A 113 -1.02 8.68 -4.26
N PHE A 114 -2.09 8.44 -3.51
CA PHE A 114 -2.21 7.29 -2.62
C PHE A 114 -3.01 6.18 -3.30
N TYR A 115 -2.33 5.12 -3.74
CA TYR A 115 -2.95 3.90 -4.29
C TYR A 115 -3.10 2.89 -3.15
N ILE A 116 -3.99 3.20 -2.23
CA ILE A 116 -4.19 2.42 -1.00
C ILE A 116 -5.67 2.13 -0.78
N ASN A 117 -5.96 1.08 0.01
CA ASN A 117 -7.33 0.76 0.36
C ASN A 117 -7.92 1.79 1.33
N ILE A 118 -9.25 1.79 1.44
CA ILE A 118 -9.97 2.76 2.27
C ILE A 118 -9.66 2.60 3.77
N TYR A 119 -9.33 1.40 4.20
CA TYR A 119 -9.06 1.11 5.62
C TYR A 119 -7.74 1.73 6.07
N TYR A 120 -6.75 1.81 5.18
CA TYR A 120 -5.51 2.55 5.42
C TYR A 120 -5.70 4.06 5.27
N TRP A 121 -6.54 4.47 4.31
CA TRP A 121 -6.80 5.89 4.09
C TRP A 121 -7.53 6.54 5.27
N ASN A 122 -8.49 5.86 5.89
CA ASN A 122 -9.30 6.41 6.96
C ASN A 122 -8.47 7.00 8.12
N PRO A 123 -7.45 6.33 8.68
CA PRO A 123 -6.63 6.93 9.73
C PRO A 123 -5.66 8.00 9.22
N LEU A 124 -5.47 8.13 7.90
CA LEU A 124 -4.55 9.10 7.31
C LEU A 124 -5.23 10.39 6.84
N LYS A 125 -6.49 10.34 6.46
CA LYS A 125 -7.17 11.44 5.76
C LYS A 125 -7.23 12.74 6.55
N GLU A 126 -7.17 12.70 7.87
CA GLU A 126 -7.17 13.89 8.71
C GLU A 126 -5.84 14.65 8.68
N TYR A 127 -4.76 13.98 8.30
CA TYR A 127 -3.44 14.61 8.15
C TYR A 127 -3.21 15.11 6.72
N PHE A 128 -3.68 14.37 5.73
CA PHE A 128 -3.49 14.66 4.30
C PHE A 128 -4.70 15.40 3.74
N THR A 129 -4.94 16.61 4.23
CA THR A 129 -6.18 17.37 3.98
C THR A 129 -6.16 18.23 2.73
N ASP A 130 -4.99 18.59 2.20
CA ASP A 130 -4.87 19.38 0.97
C ASP A 130 -5.21 18.50 -0.25
N SER A 131 -6.45 18.60 -0.72
CA SER A 131 -6.96 17.79 -1.83
C SER A 131 -6.35 18.14 -3.20
N ASN A 132 -5.64 19.25 -3.31
CA ASN A 132 -4.90 19.61 -4.52
C ASN A 132 -3.55 18.89 -4.58
N LYS A 133 -3.03 18.51 -3.43
CA LYS A 133 -1.72 17.87 -3.30
C LYS A 133 -1.83 16.37 -3.03
N PHE A 134 -2.69 15.97 -2.10
CA PHE A 134 -2.84 14.58 -1.64
C PHE A 134 -4.11 13.97 -2.22
N ILE A 135 -3.94 13.01 -3.12
CA ILE A 135 -5.06 12.41 -3.83
C ILE A 135 -5.16 10.93 -3.51
N HIS A 136 -6.29 10.53 -2.94
CA HIS A 136 -6.60 9.12 -2.72
C HIS A 136 -7.17 8.52 -3.99
N LYS A 137 -6.40 7.64 -4.62
CA LYS A 137 -6.85 6.82 -5.75
C LYS A 137 -7.54 5.58 -5.18
N LYS A 138 -8.85 5.47 -5.37
CA LYS A 138 -9.62 4.34 -4.86
C LYS A 138 -9.00 3.03 -5.32
N PHE A 139 -8.65 2.23 -4.34
CA PHE A 139 -8.08 0.92 -4.54
C PHE A 139 -9.10 -0.12 -4.09
N GLU A 140 -9.83 -0.68 -5.03
CA GLU A 140 -10.81 -1.71 -4.72
C GLU A 140 -10.15 -3.08 -4.72
N ARG A 141 -10.49 -3.91 -3.73
CA ARG A 141 -10.03 -5.30 -3.65
C ARG A 141 -10.48 -6.16 -4.82
N ARG A 142 -11.44 -5.69 -5.60
CA ARG A 142 -11.86 -6.38 -6.83
C ARG A 142 -10.79 -6.18 -7.88
N LEU A 143 -10.06 -7.24 -8.15
CA LEU A 143 -8.91 -7.27 -9.06
C LEU A 143 -9.22 -6.80 -10.48
N GLY A 144 -10.48 -6.98 -10.94
CA GLY A 144 -10.84 -6.84 -12.34
C GLY A 144 -10.63 -5.45 -12.94
N PRO A 145 -11.35 -4.39 -12.48
CA PRO A 145 -11.27 -3.09 -13.14
C PRO A 145 -9.91 -2.41 -12.99
N ASN A 146 -9.32 -2.46 -11.79
CA ASN A 146 -8.03 -1.85 -11.51
C ASN A 146 -6.90 -2.51 -12.29
N LEU A 147 -6.89 -3.83 -12.34
CA LEU A 147 -5.88 -4.59 -13.06
C LEU A 147 -5.93 -4.32 -14.57
N LYS A 148 -7.13 -4.21 -15.15
CA LYS A 148 -7.30 -3.85 -16.57
C LYS A 148 -6.75 -2.47 -16.87
N GLU A 149 -7.03 -1.49 -16.03
CA GLU A 149 -6.54 -0.13 -16.21
C GLU A 149 -5.01 -0.07 -16.14
N PHE A 150 -4.42 -0.71 -15.12
CA PHE A 150 -2.97 -0.76 -14.99
C PHE A 150 -2.30 -1.51 -16.13
N ASN A 151 -2.86 -2.62 -16.57
CA ASN A 151 -2.36 -3.36 -17.73
C ASN A 151 -2.36 -2.50 -19.00
N LYS A 152 -3.42 -1.75 -19.22
CA LYS A 152 -3.54 -0.84 -20.37
C LYS A 152 -2.49 0.27 -20.31
N LYS A 153 -2.31 0.89 -19.16
CA LYS A 153 -1.31 1.93 -18.95
C LYS A 153 0.10 1.41 -19.13
N LEU A 154 0.42 0.24 -18.59
CA LEU A 154 1.72 -0.39 -18.77
C LEU A 154 2.00 -0.67 -20.24
N LYS A 155 1.03 -1.23 -20.97
CA LYS A 155 1.16 -1.51 -22.39
C LYS A 155 1.43 -0.23 -23.20
N ASN A 156 0.70 0.85 -22.90
CA ASN A 156 0.89 2.13 -23.58
C ASN A 156 2.25 2.75 -23.29
N ARG A 157 2.80 2.53 -22.10
CA ARG A 157 4.14 3.07 -21.73
C ARG A 157 5.28 2.27 -22.35
N LEU A 158 5.11 0.96 -22.53
CA LEU A 158 6.14 0.08 -23.09
C LEU A 158 6.17 0.11 -24.63
N ASN A 159 5.13 0.60 -25.24
CA ASN A 159 5.06 0.82 -26.69
C ASN A 159 5.35 2.30 -27.00
#